data_49f4b273965d162a06c2c532a1498c2a
#
_entry.id   49f4b273965d162a06c2c532a1498c2a
#
_cell.length_a   1.000
_cell.length_b   1.000
_cell.length_c   1.000
_cell.angle_alpha   90.00
_cell.angle_beta   90.00
_cell.angle_gamma   90.00
#
_symmetry.space_group_name_H-M   'P 1'
#
loop_
_entity.id
_entity.type
_entity.pdbx_description
1 polymer ?
#
loop_
_entity_poly.entity_id
_entity_poly.type
_entity_poly.pdbx_seq_one_letter_code
_entity_poly.pdbx_strand_id
1 'polypeptide(L)'
;MYTIDDAEDIDLNNYKVDAEDHAYIENLSQIKSTDASRFLDVGVDTDENDRVGSFIQKDRSVIHCKTMQDGVEVMSISQAQEKHGWLSDYIWKNISPDTDKFTSQAKKKPHEGYFIRSLPGVKTEHPVQSCLYIAKEGFSQNVHNVVIAEENSELHIITGCATAPHLVSGLHVGVSEFYVKKGAKLIFTMIHDWGKKINVRPRTVTQVEENGLIISNYISLRPVGSLQMYPTTYLNGENAVARFNSVLVANKGDFLDVGSRVVLNAPGTRAEIISRSITSGGTIIARGDLVGKVSGIKAHLECKGLILKDGLMHAIPELRAYVPGVEMSHEAAVGKIDQREIEYLMARGIDEDEAISTIVRGFLNVDIEGLPPGLKNKLDKIISETQKDMM
;
A
#
# COMPACT_ATOMS: atom_id res chain seq x y z
N MET A 1 -21.27 5.13 -14.02
CA MET A 1 -19.84 4.78 -14.10
C MET A 1 -19.13 5.66 -13.07
N TYR A 2 -18.83 5.10 -11.89
CA TYR A 2 -18.11 5.87 -10.87
C TYR A 2 -16.70 6.09 -11.38
N THR A 3 -16.35 7.31 -11.71
CA THR A 3 -14.98 7.70 -12.06
C THR A 3 -14.17 7.93 -10.79
N ILE A 4 -12.86 8.00 -10.93
CA ILE A 4 -11.95 8.39 -9.81
C ILE A 4 -12.32 9.76 -9.22
N ASP A 5 -13.08 10.56 -9.97
CA ASP A 5 -13.55 11.90 -9.60
C ASP A 5 -14.72 11.93 -8.60
N ASP A 6 -15.36 10.77 -8.31
CA ASP A 6 -16.49 10.69 -7.38
C ASP A 6 -16.10 10.66 -5.87
N ALA A 7 -14.81 10.63 -5.56
CA ALA A 7 -14.34 10.88 -4.19
C ALA A 7 -14.51 12.37 -3.89
N GLU A 8 -15.09 12.69 -2.72
CA GLU A 8 -15.32 14.05 -2.23
C GLU A 8 -14.21 15.02 -2.69
N ASP A 9 -14.62 16.12 -3.28
CA ASP A 9 -13.70 17.10 -3.85
C ASP A 9 -12.87 17.75 -2.73
N ILE A 10 -11.64 17.24 -2.53
CA ILE A 10 -10.71 17.76 -1.55
C ILE A 10 -10.21 19.11 -2.04
N ASP A 11 -10.53 20.18 -1.32
CA ASP A 11 -9.92 21.48 -1.56
C ASP A 11 -8.49 21.49 -0.98
N LEU A 12 -7.50 21.52 -1.87
CA LEU A 12 -6.08 21.54 -1.51
C LEU A 12 -5.67 22.80 -0.71
N ASN A 13 -6.43 23.91 -0.81
CA ASN A 13 -6.16 25.14 -0.08
C ASN A 13 -6.42 25.00 1.44
N ASN A 14 -7.15 23.98 1.86
CA ASN A 14 -7.39 23.70 3.27
C ASN A 14 -6.17 23.11 3.98
N TYR A 15 -5.08 22.82 3.26
CA TYR A 15 -3.88 22.19 3.80
C TYR A 15 -2.65 23.06 3.67
N LYS A 16 -1.83 23.05 4.71
CA LYS A 16 -0.54 23.74 4.73
C LYS A 16 0.51 22.89 3.99
N VAL A 17 1.32 23.50 3.17
CA VAL A 17 2.42 22.83 2.45
C VAL A 17 3.79 23.13 3.07
N ASP A 18 3.87 24.06 4.01
CA ASP A 18 5.09 24.39 4.73
C ASP A 18 5.04 23.81 6.15
N ALA A 19 6.14 23.27 6.61
CA ALA A 19 6.35 22.77 7.96
C ALA A 19 7.73 23.21 8.45
N GLU A 20 7.92 23.20 9.77
CA GLU A 20 9.25 23.37 10.36
C GLU A 20 10.13 22.18 9.99
N ASP A 21 11.44 22.41 9.88
CA ASP A 21 12.38 21.33 9.65
C ASP A 21 12.60 20.53 10.93
N HIS A 22 12.67 19.23 10.78
CA HIS A 22 13.03 18.31 11.86
C HIS A 22 14.50 17.93 11.74
N ALA A 23 15.20 17.84 12.88
CA ALA A 23 16.60 17.45 12.91
C ALA A 23 16.80 16.02 12.43
N TYR A 24 17.88 15.78 11.72
CA TYR A 24 18.30 14.44 11.35
C TYR A 24 18.79 13.66 12.59
N ILE A 25 18.51 12.37 12.64
CA ILE A 25 18.92 11.45 13.70
C ILE A 25 19.71 10.28 13.09
N GLU A 26 20.89 10.04 13.64
CA GLU A 26 21.76 8.96 13.18
C GLU A 26 21.27 7.57 13.61
N ASN A 27 20.65 7.50 14.77
CA ASN A 27 20.20 6.25 15.38
C ASN A 27 18.70 6.35 15.74
N LEU A 28 17.91 5.37 15.30
CA LEU A 28 16.46 5.34 15.52
C LEU A 28 16.08 5.23 17.00
N SER A 29 16.98 4.77 17.88
CA SER A 29 16.76 4.78 19.33
C SER A 29 16.56 6.20 19.91
N GLN A 30 16.93 7.25 19.17
CA GLN A 30 16.73 8.66 19.56
C GLN A 30 15.30 9.15 19.29
N ILE A 31 14.47 8.36 18.59
CA ILE A 31 13.08 8.68 18.35
C ILE A 31 12.30 8.67 19.66
N LYS A 32 11.43 9.66 19.84
CA LYS A 32 10.54 9.70 21.00
C LYS A 32 9.70 8.42 21.08
N SER A 33 9.53 7.88 22.27
CA SER A 33 8.81 6.61 22.49
C SER A 33 7.39 6.60 21.90
N THR A 34 6.70 7.74 21.90
CA THR A 34 5.37 7.90 21.29
C THR A 34 5.39 7.72 19.77
N ASP A 35 6.39 8.29 19.09
CA ASP A 35 6.56 8.15 17.63
C ASP A 35 7.09 6.75 17.30
N ALA A 36 8.01 6.19 18.10
CA ALA A 36 8.53 4.84 17.94
C ALA A 36 7.43 3.77 18.00
N SER A 37 6.47 3.90 18.92
CA SER A 37 5.31 3.01 18.97
C SER A 37 4.48 3.08 17.68
N ARG A 38 4.26 4.28 17.14
CA ARG A 38 3.53 4.48 15.88
C ARG A 38 4.27 3.88 14.69
N PHE A 39 5.60 3.99 14.65
CA PHE A 39 6.40 3.37 13.60
C PHE A 39 6.32 1.85 13.65
N LEU A 40 6.38 1.29 14.87
CA LEU A 40 6.24 -0.14 15.06
C LEU A 40 4.84 -0.63 14.62
N ASP A 41 3.77 0.16 14.82
CA ASP A 41 2.40 -0.16 14.39
C ASP A 41 2.26 -0.31 12.87
N VAL A 42 3.15 0.33 12.11
CA VAL A 42 3.20 0.25 10.65
C VAL A 42 4.41 -0.54 10.11
N GLY A 43 5.02 -1.38 10.94
CA GLY A 43 6.05 -2.32 10.52
C GLY A 43 7.47 -1.76 10.44
N VAL A 44 7.71 -0.59 11.05
CA VAL A 44 9.04 0.01 11.13
C VAL A 44 9.57 -0.08 12.54
N ASP A 45 10.55 -0.97 12.75
CA ASP A 45 11.19 -1.18 14.03
C ASP A 45 12.28 -0.15 14.28
N THR A 46 12.34 0.41 15.49
CA THR A 46 13.37 1.38 15.88
C THR A 46 14.63 0.75 16.47
N ASP A 47 14.63 -0.56 16.68
CA ASP A 47 15.82 -1.29 17.18
C ASP A 47 16.86 -1.56 16.08
N GLU A 48 16.55 -1.17 14.83
CA GLU A 48 17.41 -1.32 13.64
C GLU A 48 17.84 -2.76 13.32
N ASN A 49 17.15 -3.77 13.85
CA ASN A 49 17.38 -5.16 13.54
C ASN A 49 16.58 -5.61 12.31
N ASP A 50 16.99 -6.71 11.70
CA ASP A 50 16.27 -7.39 10.61
C ASP A 50 15.86 -6.48 9.44
N ARG A 51 16.78 -5.56 9.02
CA ARG A 51 16.61 -4.68 7.86
C ARG A 51 17.92 -4.50 7.09
N VAL A 52 17.80 -4.19 5.82
CA VAL A 52 18.95 -3.88 4.94
C VAL A 52 19.08 -2.40 4.63
N GLY A 53 18.14 -1.59 5.09
CA GLY A 53 18.14 -0.15 4.99
C GLY A 53 16.92 0.47 5.64
N SER A 54 16.99 1.76 5.93
CA SER A 54 15.89 2.52 6.53
C SER A 54 15.77 3.92 5.95
N PHE A 55 14.52 4.39 5.84
CA PHE A 55 14.18 5.75 5.44
C PHE A 55 13.01 6.25 6.28
N ILE A 56 13.17 7.38 6.97
CA ILE A 56 12.09 7.99 7.73
C ILE A 56 11.97 9.45 7.36
N GLN A 57 10.80 9.83 6.90
CA GLN A 57 10.43 11.22 6.63
C GLN A 57 9.33 11.65 7.58
N LYS A 58 9.57 12.75 8.31
CA LYS A 58 8.61 13.40 9.19
C LYS A 58 8.21 14.74 8.58
N ASP A 59 6.93 14.91 8.31
CA ASP A 59 6.40 16.03 7.54
C ASP A 59 7.17 16.21 6.21
N ARG A 60 7.95 17.29 6.06
CA ARG A 60 8.77 17.52 4.87
C ARG A 60 10.23 17.08 5.03
N SER A 61 10.68 16.74 6.23
CA SER A 61 12.07 16.50 6.53
C SER A 61 12.41 15.00 6.55
N VAL A 62 13.46 14.59 5.82
CA VAL A 62 14.06 13.28 6.00
C VAL A 62 14.86 13.28 7.30
N ILE A 63 14.34 12.60 8.32
CA ILE A 63 14.93 12.58 9.66
C ILE A 63 15.89 11.41 9.88
N HIS A 64 15.82 10.38 9.03
CA HIS A 64 16.75 9.24 9.07
C HIS A 64 16.79 8.57 7.69
N CYS A 65 18.00 8.23 7.25
CA CYS A 65 18.20 7.49 6.01
C CYS A 65 19.51 6.71 6.06
N LYS A 66 19.46 5.38 5.92
CA LYS A 66 20.62 4.53 6.06
C LYS A 66 20.54 3.31 5.14
N THR A 67 21.65 2.98 4.49
CA THR A 67 21.85 1.73 3.78
C THR A 67 22.70 0.79 4.64
N MET A 68 22.32 -0.49 4.74
CA MET A 68 22.94 -1.47 5.65
C MET A 68 23.41 -2.74 4.93
N GLN A 69 23.07 -2.91 3.65
CA GLN A 69 23.53 -4.03 2.83
C GLN A 69 24.19 -3.52 1.55
N ASP A 70 25.33 -4.09 1.19
CA ASP A 70 26.00 -3.78 -0.07
C ASP A 70 25.11 -4.13 -1.27
N GLY A 71 25.12 -3.26 -2.28
CA GLY A 71 24.30 -3.43 -3.47
C GLY A 71 22.84 -3.00 -3.32
N VAL A 72 22.45 -2.50 -2.15
CA VAL A 72 21.18 -1.77 -1.93
C VAL A 72 21.49 -0.29 -1.81
N GLU A 73 20.66 0.55 -2.38
CA GLU A 73 20.75 2.02 -2.23
C GLU A 73 19.45 2.52 -1.61
N VAL A 74 19.56 3.28 -0.53
CA VAL A 74 18.45 3.97 0.14
C VAL A 74 18.85 5.41 0.37
N MET A 75 18.11 6.36 -0.17
CA MET A 75 18.39 7.80 -0.01
C MET A 75 17.14 8.64 -0.26
N SER A 76 17.17 9.92 0.05
CA SER A 76 16.09 10.83 -0.37
C SER A 76 16.10 11.02 -1.88
N ILE A 77 14.95 11.42 -2.43
CA ILE A 77 14.83 11.61 -3.89
C ILE A 77 15.76 12.73 -4.39
N SER A 78 15.96 13.79 -3.60
CA SER A 78 16.88 14.88 -3.94
C SER A 78 18.32 14.41 -3.96
N GLN A 79 18.78 13.69 -2.94
CA GLN A 79 20.13 13.09 -2.90
C GLN A 79 20.35 12.13 -4.06
N ALA A 80 19.31 11.33 -4.40
CA ALA A 80 19.41 10.42 -5.53
C ALA A 80 19.56 11.14 -6.87
N GLN A 81 18.85 12.26 -7.06
CA GLN A 81 18.98 13.08 -8.27
C GLN A 81 20.35 13.74 -8.39
N GLU A 82 20.95 14.17 -7.28
CA GLU A 82 22.31 14.71 -7.27
C GLU A 82 23.35 13.64 -7.58
N LYS A 83 23.17 12.44 -7.02
CA LYS A 83 24.11 11.32 -7.19
C LYS A 83 24.01 10.65 -8.55
N HIS A 84 22.82 10.53 -9.10
CA HIS A 84 22.50 9.74 -10.27
C HIS A 84 21.87 10.58 -11.38
N GLY A 85 22.66 11.16 -12.28
CA GLY A 85 22.14 11.96 -13.40
C GLY A 85 21.17 11.22 -14.31
N TRP A 86 21.30 9.87 -14.43
CA TRP A 86 20.40 9.02 -15.20
C TRP A 86 19.00 8.88 -14.56
N LEU A 87 18.81 9.23 -13.29
CA LEU A 87 17.54 9.12 -12.60
C LEU A 87 16.45 10.01 -13.21
N SER A 88 16.84 11.03 -13.95
CA SER A 88 15.94 11.85 -14.77
C SER A 88 15.13 11.04 -15.79
N ASP A 89 15.60 9.85 -16.19
CA ASP A 89 14.90 8.95 -17.11
C ASP A 89 13.83 8.09 -16.42
N TYR A 90 13.73 8.17 -15.10
CA TYR A 90 12.78 7.42 -14.29
C TYR A 90 11.76 8.30 -13.56
N ILE A 91 12.15 9.49 -13.14
CA ILE A 91 11.29 10.42 -12.38
C ILE A 91 10.24 11.06 -13.27
N TRP A 92 8.97 10.95 -12.92
CA TRP A 92 7.82 11.45 -13.69
C TRP A 92 7.73 10.85 -15.10
N LYS A 93 8.11 9.58 -15.27
CA LYS A 93 8.02 8.88 -16.57
C LYS A 93 6.81 7.96 -16.66
N ASN A 94 6.44 7.34 -15.54
CA ASN A 94 5.25 6.48 -15.49
C ASN A 94 3.99 7.27 -15.13
N ILE A 95 4.13 8.37 -14.41
CA ILE A 95 3.02 9.21 -13.95
C ILE A 95 3.24 10.64 -14.47
N SER A 96 2.28 11.16 -15.22
CA SER A 96 2.31 12.56 -15.60
C SER A 96 1.98 13.46 -14.41
N PRO A 97 2.71 14.57 -14.21
CA PRO A 97 2.30 15.60 -13.24
C PRO A 97 0.90 16.17 -13.48
N ASP A 98 0.41 16.07 -14.73
CA ASP A 98 -0.89 16.57 -15.14
C ASP A 98 -2.01 15.51 -15.08
N THR A 99 -1.75 14.35 -14.46
CA THR A 99 -2.75 13.29 -14.30
C THR A 99 -3.96 13.76 -13.51
N ASP A 100 -3.72 14.44 -12.40
CA ASP A 100 -4.77 15.06 -11.55
C ASP A 100 -4.20 16.20 -10.70
N LYS A 101 -5.06 16.82 -9.88
CA LYS A 101 -4.65 17.91 -8.99
C LYS A 101 -3.62 17.49 -7.93
N PHE A 102 -3.61 16.21 -7.52
CA PHE A 102 -2.69 15.70 -6.50
C PHE A 102 -1.27 15.49 -7.08
N THR A 103 -1.15 14.90 -8.26
CA THR A 103 0.13 14.77 -8.96
C THR A 103 0.72 16.14 -9.29
N SER A 104 -0.14 17.08 -9.74
CA SER A 104 0.25 18.47 -9.99
C SER A 104 0.78 19.16 -8.73
N GLN A 105 0.12 18.96 -7.58
CA GLN A 105 0.59 19.49 -6.31
C GLN A 105 1.93 18.89 -5.88
N ALA A 106 2.07 17.56 -5.96
CA ALA A 106 3.32 16.88 -5.62
C ALA A 106 4.50 17.37 -6.50
N LYS A 107 4.26 17.68 -7.77
CA LYS A 107 5.29 18.25 -8.66
C LYS A 107 5.63 19.69 -8.33
N LYS A 108 4.64 20.53 -8.01
CA LYS A 108 4.81 21.97 -7.74
C LYS A 108 5.37 22.27 -6.36
N LYS A 109 5.04 21.41 -5.38
CA LYS A 109 5.38 21.57 -3.94
C LYS A 109 5.88 20.24 -3.37
N PRO A 110 7.03 19.73 -3.84
CA PRO A 110 7.59 18.46 -3.41
C PRO A 110 8.11 18.55 -1.97
N HIS A 111 7.94 17.46 -1.21
CA HIS A 111 8.44 17.28 0.15
C HIS A 111 9.32 16.02 0.24
N GLU A 112 10.29 15.86 -0.62
CA GLU A 112 11.13 14.69 -0.69
C GLU A 112 10.34 13.41 -1.10
N GLY A 113 10.63 12.30 -0.47
CA GLY A 113 10.29 10.93 -0.77
C GLY A 113 11.55 10.08 -0.82
N TYR A 114 11.41 8.79 -1.02
CA TYR A 114 12.57 7.89 -1.05
C TYR A 114 12.94 7.46 -2.48
N PHE A 115 14.23 7.21 -2.64
CA PHE A 115 14.79 6.41 -3.70
C PHE A 115 15.34 5.11 -3.10
N ILE A 116 14.84 3.96 -3.57
CA ILE A 116 15.29 2.64 -3.14
C ILE A 116 15.64 1.82 -4.39
N ARG A 117 16.86 1.26 -4.41
CA ARG A 117 17.34 0.46 -5.53
C ARG A 117 18.11 -0.76 -5.05
N SER A 118 17.86 -1.91 -5.66
CA SER A 118 18.75 -3.07 -5.59
C SER A 118 19.56 -3.16 -6.88
N LEU A 119 20.88 -3.32 -6.77
CA LEU A 119 21.75 -3.49 -7.93
C LEU A 119 21.54 -4.86 -8.60
N PRO A 120 21.99 -5.05 -9.86
CA PRO A 120 21.81 -6.33 -10.57
C PRO A 120 22.28 -7.55 -9.77
N GLY A 121 21.43 -8.57 -9.68
CA GLY A 121 21.71 -9.83 -9.00
C GLY A 121 21.69 -9.78 -7.47
N VAL A 122 21.51 -8.61 -6.87
CA VAL A 122 21.45 -8.44 -5.40
C VAL A 122 20.12 -8.95 -4.87
N LYS A 123 20.18 -9.71 -3.76
CA LYS A 123 19.01 -10.16 -3.01
C LYS A 123 19.03 -9.56 -1.62
N THR A 124 17.96 -8.92 -1.21
CA THR A 124 17.84 -8.38 0.13
C THR A 124 17.61 -9.52 1.13
N GLU A 125 18.46 -9.59 2.17
CA GLU A 125 18.34 -10.59 3.25
C GLU A 125 17.16 -10.29 4.17
N HIS A 126 16.90 -9.00 4.38
CA HIS A 126 15.79 -8.44 5.15
C HIS A 126 15.12 -7.31 4.36
N PRO A 127 13.92 -6.84 4.73
CA PRO A 127 13.31 -5.71 4.05
C PRO A 127 14.05 -4.38 4.27
N VAL A 128 13.99 -3.49 3.29
CA VAL A 128 14.16 -2.06 3.54
C VAL A 128 12.91 -1.58 4.27
N GLN A 129 13.08 -0.85 5.38
CA GLN A 129 11.96 -0.29 6.14
C GLN A 129 11.88 1.21 5.92
N SER A 130 10.74 1.71 5.48
CA SER A 130 10.50 3.14 5.30
C SER A 130 9.27 3.61 6.05
N CYS A 131 9.28 4.86 6.52
CA CYS A 131 8.13 5.49 7.17
C CYS A 131 7.89 6.89 6.62
N LEU A 132 6.65 7.16 6.21
CA LEU A 132 6.17 8.48 5.87
C LEU A 132 5.21 8.95 6.98
N TYR A 133 5.62 9.93 7.76
CA TYR A 133 4.97 10.31 9.00
C TYR A 133 4.54 11.78 8.98
N ILE A 134 3.27 12.04 9.29
CA ILE A 134 2.74 13.40 9.44
C ILE A 134 2.58 13.71 10.93
N ALA A 135 3.22 14.79 11.37
CA ALA A 135 3.14 15.28 12.74
C ALA A 135 2.56 16.70 12.87
N LYS A 136 2.50 17.46 11.78
CA LYS A 136 1.96 18.81 11.75
C LYS A 136 0.49 18.83 11.38
N GLU A 137 -0.32 19.46 12.22
CA GLU A 137 -1.77 19.61 12.01
C GLU A 137 -2.09 20.36 10.72
N GLY A 138 -3.00 19.79 9.91
CA GLY A 138 -3.44 20.34 8.65
C GLY A 138 -2.36 20.37 7.55
N PHE A 139 -1.32 19.55 7.67
CA PHE A 139 -0.22 19.49 6.70
C PHE A 139 -0.57 18.60 5.51
N SER A 140 -0.17 19.04 4.31
CA SER A 140 -0.17 18.23 3.11
C SER A 140 1.24 17.70 2.86
N GLN A 141 1.47 16.42 3.09
CA GLN A 141 2.73 15.76 2.76
C GLN A 141 2.69 15.30 1.31
N ASN A 142 3.53 15.87 0.46
CA ASN A 142 3.59 15.61 -0.98
C ASN A 142 4.91 14.91 -1.31
N VAL A 143 4.93 13.60 -1.42
CA VAL A 143 6.17 12.84 -1.64
C VAL A 143 6.22 12.24 -3.04
N HIS A 144 7.44 12.08 -3.57
CA HIS A 144 7.70 11.34 -4.80
C HIS A 144 8.72 10.23 -4.55
N ASN A 145 8.28 9.00 -4.69
CA ASN A 145 9.08 7.82 -4.42
C ASN A 145 9.46 7.12 -5.72
N VAL A 146 10.69 6.65 -5.82
CA VAL A 146 11.15 5.84 -6.95
C VAL A 146 11.78 4.55 -6.41
N VAL A 147 11.36 3.42 -6.95
CA VAL A 147 11.89 2.10 -6.61
C VAL A 147 12.36 1.40 -7.88
N ILE A 148 13.59 0.90 -7.86
CA ILE A 148 14.17 0.15 -8.98
C ILE A 148 14.71 -1.19 -8.45
N ALA A 149 14.08 -2.29 -8.85
CA ALA A 149 14.65 -3.62 -8.72
C ALA A 149 15.37 -3.95 -10.02
N GLU A 150 16.71 -3.91 -10.00
CA GLU A 150 17.53 -4.14 -11.19
C GLU A 150 17.52 -5.61 -11.62
N GLU A 151 18.08 -5.91 -12.80
CA GLU A 151 18.05 -7.24 -13.41
C GLU A 151 18.45 -8.35 -12.44
N ASN A 152 17.61 -9.39 -12.35
CA ASN A 152 17.80 -10.59 -11.53
C ASN A 152 17.98 -10.31 -10.02
N SER A 153 17.60 -9.13 -9.53
CA SER A 153 17.63 -8.79 -8.11
C SER A 153 16.34 -9.21 -7.39
N GLU A 154 16.42 -9.32 -6.06
CA GLU A 154 15.25 -9.47 -5.18
C GLU A 154 15.25 -8.34 -4.16
N LEU A 155 14.22 -7.49 -4.21
CA LEU A 155 14.07 -6.33 -3.33
C LEU A 155 12.78 -6.47 -2.53
N HIS A 156 12.91 -6.43 -1.20
CA HIS A 156 11.78 -6.40 -0.29
C HIS A 156 11.72 -5.06 0.43
N ILE A 157 10.56 -4.42 0.43
CA ILE A 157 10.31 -3.12 1.07
C ILE A 157 9.06 -3.21 1.94
N ILE A 158 9.15 -2.68 3.15
CA ILE A 158 8.01 -2.41 4.02
C ILE A 158 7.92 -0.89 4.19
N THR A 159 6.83 -0.29 3.74
CA THR A 159 6.55 1.14 3.92
C THR A 159 5.40 1.33 4.90
N GLY A 160 5.70 1.94 6.03
CA GLY A 160 4.71 2.38 6.99
C GLY A 160 4.30 3.83 6.74
N CYS A 161 3.00 4.10 6.77
CA CYS A 161 2.51 5.47 6.71
C CYS A 161 1.61 5.74 7.92
N ALA A 162 1.95 6.76 8.72
CA ALA A 162 1.26 7.03 9.97
C ALA A 162 1.20 8.52 10.31
N THR A 163 0.42 8.83 11.34
CA THR A 163 0.33 10.18 11.91
C THR A 163 0.65 10.20 13.39
N ALA A 164 1.08 11.38 13.87
CA ALA A 164 1.22 11.60 15.30
C ALA A 164 -0.14 11.42 16.02
N PRO A 165 -0.16 10.88 17.26
CA PRO A 165 -1.41 10.53 17.95
C PRO A 165 -2.36 11.71 18.19
N HIS A 166 -1.83 12.92 18.26
CA HIS A 166 -2.61 14.15 18.49
C HIS A 166 -3.17 14.77 17.22
N LEU A 167 -2.78 14.25 16.05
CA LEU A 167 -3.17 14.83 14.77
C LEU A 167 -4.64 14.59 14.46
N VAL A 168 -5.35 15.64 14.08
CA VAL A 168 -6.78 15.57 13.76
C VAL A 168 -7.01 15.63 12.25
N SER A 169 -6.23 16.43 11.52
CA SER A 169 -6.39 16.58 10.06
C SER A 169 -5.06 16.59 9.33
N GLY A 170 -5.07 16.18 8.07
CA GLY A 170 -3.91 16.17 7.19
C GLY A 170 -4.24 15.57 5.82
N LEU A 171 -3.31 15.74 4.89
CA LEU A 171 -3.38 15.17 3.56
C LEU A 171 -2.05 14.46 3.24
N HIS A 172 -2.11 13.23 2.82
CA HIS A 172 -0.97 12.52 2.24
C HIS A 172 -1.15 12.35 0.73
N VAL A 173 -0.22 12.89 -0.04
CA VAL A 173 -0.12 12.71 -1.48
C VAL A 173 1.19 11.98 -1.77
N GLY A 174 1.09 10.68 -2.08
CA GLY A 174 2.24 9.83 -2.38
C GLY A 174 2.29 9.47 -3.86
N VAL A 175 3.20 10.07 -4.62
CA VAL A 175 3.47 9.63 -5.99
C VAL A 175 4.58 8.58 -5.95
N SER A 176 4.37 7.42 -6.58
CA SER A 176 5.35 6.33 -6.57
C SER A 176 5.50 5.71 -7.94
N GLU A 177 6.74 5.60 -8.40
CA GLU A 177 7.10 4.98 -9.68
C GLU A 177 8.01 3.79 -9.43
N PHE A 178 7.54 2.59 -9.78
CA PHE A 178 8.27 1.34 -9.56
C PHE A 178 8.71 0.73 -10.89
N TYR A 179 9.94 0.24 -10.91
CA TYR A 179 10.56 -0.38 -12.05
C TYR A 179 11.12 -1.74 -11.64
N VAL A 180 10.50 -2.80 -12.14
CA VAL A 180 10.93 -4.19 -11.94
C VAL A 180 11.59 -4.66 -13.22
N LYS A 181 12.92 -4.72 -13.23
CA LYS A 181 13.72 -5.07 -14.39
C LYS A 181 13.65 -6.55 -14.69
N LYS A 182 14.22 -6.96 -15.82
CA LYS A 182 14.23 -8.35 -16.28
C LYS A 182 14.66 -9.34 -15.19
N GLY A 183 13.82 -10.34 -14.93
CA GLY A 183 14.08 -11.39 -13.94
C GLY A 183 14.09 -10.91 -12.48
N ALA A 184 13.79 -9.63 -12.21
CA ALA A 184 13.78 -9.10 -10.86
C ALA A 184 12.49 -9.44 -10.10
N LYS A 185 12.59 -9.50 -8.77
CA LYS A 185 11.46 -9.67 -7.84
C LYS A 185 11.37 -8.47 -6.91
N LEU A 186 10.22 -7.81 -6.89
CA LEU A 186 9.90 -6.76 -5.93
C LEU A 186 8.75 -7.21 -5.03
N ILE A 187 8.98 -7.25 -3.71
CA ILE A 187 7.93 -7.40 -2.71
C ILE A 187 7.77 -6.05 -2.03
N PHE A 188 6.59 -5.45 -2.17
CA PHE A 188 6.27 -4.15 -1.60
C PHE A 188 5.07 -4.29 -0.66
N THR A 189 5.29 -4.05 0.63
CA THR A 189 4.24 -4.09 1.65
C THR A 189 4.02 -2.69 2.20
N MET A 190 2.79 -2.18 2.06
CA MET A 190 2.39 -0.87 2.60
C MET A 190 1.39 -1.06 3.72
N ILE A 191 1.67 -0.46 4.87
CA ILE A 191 0.81 -0.50 6.05
C ILE A 191 0.43 0.92 6.43
N HIS A 192 -0.88 1.20 6.48
CA HIS A 192 -1.43 2.49 6.83
C HIS A 192 -2.03 2.49 8.25
N ASP A 193 -1.63 3.48 9.06
CA ASP A 193 -2.22 3.81 10.35
C ASP A 193 -2.39 5.32 10.47
N TRP A 194 -3.37 5.82 9.76
CA TRP A 194 -3.75 7.23 9.70
C TRP A 194 -4.66 7.64 10.87
N GLY A 195 -5.37 8.70 10.76
CA GLY A 195 -6.39 9.15 11.73
C GLY A 195 -7.71 9.46 11.03
N LYS A 196 -8.80 9.52 11.80
CA LYS A 196 -10.18 9.66 11.32
C LYS A 196 -10.47 10.83 10.36
N LYS A 197 -9.60 11.83 10.28
CA LYS A 197 -9.77 12.99 9.39
C LYS A 197 -8.55 13.21 8.48
N ILE A 198 -7.78 12.17 8.25
CA ILE A 198 -6.66 12.22 7.30
C ILE A 198 -7.17 11.79 5.93
N ASN A 199 -6.82 12.58 4.93
CA ASN A 199 -7.08 12.25 3.54
C ASN A 199 -5.83 11.69 2.87
N VAL A 200 -5.97 10.62 2.10
CA VAL A 200 -4.84 9.87 1.55
C VAL A 200 -5.06 9.65 0.05
N ARG A 201 -4.15 10.13 -0.77
CA ARG A 201 -4.25 10.15 -2.25
C ARG A 201 -2.96 9.64 -2.91
N PRO A 202 -2.60 8.37 -2.76
CA PRO A 202 -1.44 7.82 -3.45
C PRO A 202 -1.72 7.63 -4.95
N ARG A 203 -0.69 7.81 -5.75
CA ARG A 203 -0.67 7.55 -7.19
C ARG A 203 0.55 6.69 -7.50
N THR A 204 0.33 5.44 -7.87
CA THR A 204 1.42 4.48 -8.07
C THR A 204 1.31 3.86 -9.46
N VAL A 205 2.42 3.83 -10.19
CA VAL A 205 2.55 3.08 -11.44
C VAL A 205 3.80 2.20 -11.37
N THR A 206 3.63 0.95 -11.82
CA THR A 206 4.71 -0.05 -11.89
C THR A 206 4.90 -0.52 -13.32
N GLN A 207 6.16 -0.60 -13.77
CA GLN A 207 6.56 -1.28 -15.00
C GLN A 207 7.27 -2.58 -14.66
N VAL A 208 6.86 -3.68 -15.28
CA VAL A 208 7.46 -5.00 -15.07
C VAL A 208 7.96 -5.55 -16.39
N GLU A 209 9.25 -5.83 -16.44
CA GLU A 209 9.95 -6.38 -17.61
C GLU A 209 9.89 -7.92 -17.63
N GLU A 210 10.51 -8.53 -18.65
CA GLU A 210 10.53 -9.97 -18.90
C GLU A 210 10.90 -10.80 -17.67
N ASN A 211 10.09 -11.83 -17.34
CA ASN A 211 10.24 -12.69 -16.17
C ASN A 211 10.28 -11.94 -14.83
N GLY A 212 9.93 -10.65 -14.80
CA GLY A 212 9.85 -9.87 -13.56
C GLY A 212 8.61 -10.23 -12.74
N LEU A 213 8.72 -10.08 -11.42
CA LEU A 213 7.63 -10.35 -10.46
C LEU A 213 7.46 -9.15 -9.53
N ILE A 214 6.23 -8.63 -9.43
CA ILE A 214 5.82 -7.75 -8.33
C ILE A 214 4.78 -8.41 -7.45
N ILE A 215 4.99 -8.34 -6.13
CA ILE A 215 4.01 -8.66 -5.10
C ILE A 215 3.76 -7.38 -4.32
N SER A 216 2.53 -6.88 -4.36
CA SER A 216 2.12 -5.67 -3.65
C SER A 216 1.09 -6.03 -2.59
N ASN A 217 1.45 -5.84 -1.32
CA ASN A 217 0.57 -6.06 -0.18
C ASN A 217 0.14 -4.71 0.40
N TYR A 218 -1.15 -4.52 0.61
CA TYR A 218 -1.71 -3.31 1.18
C TYR A 218 -2.57 -3.63 2.40
N ILE A 219 -2.28 -2.99 3.52
CA ILE A 219 -2.94 -3.24 4.81
C ILE A 219 -3.41 -1.91 5.40
N SER A 220 -4.72 -1.78 5.63
CA SER A 220 -5.35 -0.63 6.27
C SER A 220 -6.44 -1.13 7.24
N LEU A 221 -6.08 -1.25 8.52
CA LEU A 221 -6.93 -1.79 9.57
C LEU A 221 -7.42 -0.72 10.55
N ARG A 222 -6.81 0.45 10.53
CA ARG A 222 -7.10 1.58 11.43
C ARG A 222 -7.90 2.66 10.70
N PRO A 223 -8.64 3.50 11.45
CA PRO A 223 -9.46 4.54 10.86
C PRO A 223 -8.69 5.50 9.95
N VAL A 224 -9.32 5.93 8.87
CA VAL A 224 -8.86 6.97 7.95
C VAL A 224 -10.06 7.81 7.49
N GLY A 225 -9.89 9.11 7.32
CA GLY A 225 -10.98 9.96 6.85
C GLY A 225 -11.44 9.57 5.44
N SER A 226 -10.52 9.66 4.48
CA SER A 226 -10.79 9.29 3.10
C SER A 226 -9.50 8.79 2.44
N LEU A 227 -9.60 7.60 1.87
CA LEU A 227 -8.51 6.98 1.09
C LEU A 227 -8.99 6.71 -0.33
N GLN A 228 -8.24 7.20 -1.32
CA GLN A 228 -8.45 6.86 -2.71
C GLN A 228 -7.15 6.36 -3.33
N MET A 229 -7.07 5.06 -3.63
CA MET A 229 -5.87 4.40 -4.13
C MET A 229 -6.19 3.43 -5.26
N TYR A 230 -5.50 3.59 -6.40
CA TYR A 230 -5.69 2.73 -7.56
C TYR A 230 -4.37 2.54 -8.34
N PRO A 231 -3.39 1.80 -7.77
CA PRO A 231 -2.12 1.53 -8.44
C PRO A 231 -2.34 0.81 -9.78
N THR A 232 -1.56 1.19 -10.78
CA THR A 232 -1.57 0.57 -12.10
C THR A 232 -0.24 -0.11 -12.38
N THR A 233 -0.29 -1.38 -12.76
CA THR A 233 0.89 -2.15 -13.16
C THR A 233 0.80 -2.56 -14.62
N TYR A 234 1.87 -2.32 -15.36
CA TYR A 234 2.05 -2.74 -16.74
C TYR A 234 3.01 -3.93 -16.81
N LEU A 235 2.52 -5.07 -17.25
CA LEU A 235 3.33 -6.27 -17.51
C LEU A 235 3.78 -6.21 -18.99
N ASN A 236 4.93 -5.59 -19.22
CA ASN A 236 5.44 -5.30 -20.56
C ASN A 236 6.38 -6.36 -21.11
N GLY A 237 6.95 -7.20 -20.26
CA GLY A 237 7.85 -8.27 -20.67
C GLY A 237 7.15 -9.64 -20.64
N GLU A 238 7.62 -10.58 -21.47
CA GLU A 238 7.10 -11.94 -21.49
C GLU A 238 7.23 -12.61 -20.10
N ASN A 239 6.20 -13.38 -19.72
CA ASN A 239 6.12 -14.11 -18.45
C ASN A 239 6.16 -13.23 -17.18
N ALA A 240 6.04 -11.90 -17.30
CA ALA A 240 5.97 -11.02 -16.13
C ALA A 240 4.73 -11.32 -15.30
N VAL A 241 4.84 -11.16 -13.97
CA VAL A 241 3.79 -11.50 -13.00
C VAL A 241 3.52 -10.34 -12.05
N ALA A 242 2.24 -10.10 -11.76
CA ALA A 242 1.81 -9.18 -10.71
C ALA A 242 0.82 -9.86 -9.76
N ARG A 243 1.04 -9.70 -8.44
CA ARG A 243 0.12 -10.10 -7.39
C ARG A 243 -0.18 -8.92 -6.48
N PHE A 244 -1.46 -8.67 -6.27
CA PHE A 244 -1.95 -7.63 -5.37
C PHE A 244 -2.80 -8.27 -4.28
N ASN A 245 -2.43 -8.02 -3.02
CA ASN A 245 -3.19 -8.44 -1.86
C ASN A 245 -3.61 -7.20 -1.07
N SER A 246 -4.88 -7.07 -0.72
CA SER A 246 -5.36 -5.99 0.13
C SER A 246 -6.21 -6.51 1.28
N VAL A 247 -5.95 -5.97 2.48
CA VAL A 247 -6.70 -6.23 3.70
C VAL A 247 -7.18 -4.90 4.26
N LEU A 248 -8.50 -4.68 4.23
CA LEU A 248 -9.12 -3.40 4.50
C LEU A 248 -10.16 -3.50 5.60
N VAL A 249 -10.16 -2.53 6.51
CA VAL A 249 -11.22 -2.33 7.50
C VAL A 249 -11.70 -0.89 7.44
N ALA A 250 -13.02 -0.70 7.29
CA ALA A 250 -13.65 0.61 7.33
C ALA A 250 -14.59 0.73 8.54
N ASN A 251 -14.26 1.64 9.44
CA ASN A 251 -15.08 1.97 10.60
C ASN A 251 -16.06 3.10 10.26
N LYS A 252 -16.98 3.38 11.18
CA LYS A 252 -17.95 4.47 10.98
C LYS A 252 -17.27 5.81 10.67
N GLY A 253 -17.61 6.36 9.51
CA GLY A 253 -17.09 7.63 8.99
C GLY A 253 -15.89 7.48 8.05
N ASP A 254 -15.33 6.27 7.91
CA ASP A 254 -14.25 6.02 6.95
C ASP A 254 -14.82 5.89 5.53
N PHE A 255 -14.08 6.41 4.55
CA PHE A 255 -14.35 6.26 3.14
C PHE A 255 -13.11 5.70 2.42
N LEU A 256 -13.21 4.47 1.92
CA LEU A 256 -12.14 3.78 1.22
C LEU A 256 -12.55 3.46 -0.22
N ASP A 257 -11.92 4.11 -1.19
CA ASP A 257 -12.00 3.76 -2.62
C ASP A 257 -10.66 3.16 -3.03
N VAL A 258 -10.58 1.85 -2.97
CA VAL A 258 -9.31 1.11 -3.09
C VAL A 258 -9.42 0.02 -4.14
N GLY A 259 -8.40 -0.10 -4.97
CA GLY A 259 -8.30 -1.16 -5.94
C GLY A 259 -6.94 -1.22 -6.62
N SER A 260 -6.86 -2.04 -7.66
CA SER A 260 -5.65 -2.18 -8.48
C SER A 260 -6.02 -2.44 -9.93
N ARG A 261 -5.17 -1.95 -10.83
CA ARG A 261 -5.25 -2.24 -12.27
C ARG A 261 -4.00 -2.98 -12.72
N VAL A 262 -4.18 -4.04 -13.51
CA VAL A 262 -3.06 -4.72 -14.18
C VAL A 262 -3.32 -4.80 -15.68
N VAL A 263 -2.38 -4.29 -16.46
CA VAL A 263 -2.40 -4.31 -17.92
C VAL A 263 -1.38 -5.35 -18.40
N LEU A 264 -1.88 -6.42 -19.01
CA LEU A 264 -1.08 -7.54 -19.52
C LEU A 264 -0.77 -7.30 -21.00
N ASN A 265 0.46 -6.80 -21.27
CA ASN A 265 0.90 -6.36 -22.59
C ASN A 265 1.77 -7.37 -23.34
N ALA A 266 2.22 -8.46 -22.68
CA ALA A 266 3.11 -9.45 -23.28
C ALA A 266 2.61 -10.90 -23.05
N PRO A 267 2.97 -11.85 -23.93
CA PRO A 267 2.57 -13.24 -23.78
C PRO A 267 3.10 -13.87 -22.49
N GLY A 268 2.37 -14.88 -21.97
CA GLY A 268 2.75 -15.59 -20.74
C GLY A 268 2.57 -14.81 -19.46
N THR A 269 2.17 -13.52 -19.53
CA THR A 269 1.97 -12.68 -18.33
C THR A 269 0.80 -13.18 -17.49
N ARG A 270 0.94 -12.99 -16.16
CA ARG A 270 -0.06 -13.42 -15.18
C ARG A 270 -0.35 -12.33 -14.17
N ALA A 271 -1.61 -12.21 -13.78
CA ALA A 271 -2.02 -11.26 -12.73
C ALA A 271 -2.99 -11.91 -11.76
N GLU A 272 -2.85 -11.55 -10.49
CA GLU A 272 -3.77 -11.90 -9.42
C GLU A 272 -4.05 -10.69 -8.55
N ILE A 273 -5.33 -10.39 -8.31
CA ILE A 273 -5.79 -9.34 -7.40
C ILE A 273 -6.70 -9.98 -6.38
N ILE A 274 -6.31 -9.94 -5.10
CA ILE A 274 -7.09 -10.48 -3.97
C ILE A 274 -7.39 -9.35 -3.00
N SER A 275 -8.67 -9.10 -2.74
CA SER A 275 -9.13 -8.11 -1.76
C SER A 275 -9.99 -8.77 -0.69
N ARG A 276 -9.63 -8.53 0.57
CA ARG A 276 -10.41 -8.85 1.76
C ARG A 276 -10.78 -7.57 2.47
N SER A 277 -12.05 -7.32 2.59
CA SER A 277 -12.55 -6.04 3.11
C SER A 277 -13.64 -6.26 4.15
N ILE A 278 -13.60 -5.50 5.25
CA ILE A 278 -14.63 -5.52 6.28
C ILE A 278 -15.11 -4.11 6.53
N THR A 279 -16.42 -3.91 6.60
CA THR A 279 -16.98 -2.65 7.07
C THR A 279 -17.81 -2.84 8.33
N SER A 280 -17.61 -1.94 9.30
CA SER A 280 -18.41 -1.83 10.54
C SER A 280 -19.10 -0.45 10.63
N GLY A 281 -19.52 0.11 9.50
CA GLY A 281 -20.23 1.40 9.41
C GLY A 281 -19.57 2.44 8.52
N GLY A 282 -18.43 2.11 7.90
CA GLY A 282 -17.80 2.91 6.86
C GLY A 282 -18.23 2.53 5.45
N THR A 283 -17.69 3.22 4.46
CA THR A 283 -17.91 2.94 3.04
C THR A 283 -16.64 2.37 2.42
N ILE A 284 -16.77 1.25 1.73
CA ILE A 284 -15.69 0.67 0.92
C ILE A 284 -16.15 0.52 -0.53
N ILE A 285 -15.38 1.07 -1.45
CA ILE A 285 -15.46 0.79 -2.88
C ILE A 285 -14.23 -0.08 -3.21
N ALA A 286 -14.44 -1.36 -3.43
CA ALA A 286 -13.39 -2.32 -3.78
C ALA A 286 -13.32 -2.47 -5.30
N ARG A 287 -12.24 -1.99 -5.92
CA ARG A 287 -12.05 -2.01 -7.37
C ARG A 287 -11.01 -3.05 -7.78
N GLY A 288 -11.22 -3.63 -8.96
CA GLY A 288 -10.20 -4.45 -9.61
C GLY A 288 -10.36 -4.36 -11.13
N ASP A 289 -9.29 -4.19 -11.87
CA ASP A 289 -9.33 -4.06 -13.33
C ASP A 289 -8.18 -4.86 -13.97
N LEU A 290 -8.55 -5.88 -14.71
CA LEU A 290 -7.63 -6.73 -15.46
C LEU A 290 -7.81 -6.46 -16.96
N VAL A 291 -6.72 -6.06 -17.63
CA VAL A 291 -6.73 -5.65 -19.04
C VAL A 291 -5.82 -6.56 -19.85
N GLY A 292 -6.38 -7.52 -20.58
CA GLY A 292 -5.64 -8.42 -21.47
C GLY A 292 -5.51 -7.84 -22.88
N LYS A 293 -4.29 -7.51 -23.27
CA LYS A 293 -3.96 -6.89 -24.59
C LYS A 293 -3.46 -7.88 -25.62
N VAL A 294 -2.97 -9.04 -25.19
CA VAL A 294 -2.36 -10.08 -26.04
C VAL A 294 -2.88 -11.45 -25.63
N SER A 295 -2.77 -12.44 -26.53
CA SER A 295 -3.14 -13.83 -26.24
C SER A 295 -2.13 -14.51 -25.32
N GLY A 296 -2.55 -15.64 -24.68
CA GLY A 296 -1.70 -16.46 -23.81
C GLY A 296 -1.44 -15.85 -22.43
N ILE A 297 -2.31 -14.93 -21.97
CA ILE A 297 -2.26 -14.37 -20.61
C ILE A 297 -3.24 -15.09 -19.68
N LYS A 298 -2.95 -15.05 -18.37
CA LYS A 298 -3.86 -15.54 -17.31
C LYS A 298 -4.02 -14.51 -16.22
N ALA A 299 -5.26 -14.26 -15.80
CA ALA A 299 -5.49 -13.33 -14.70
C ALA A 299 -6.73 -13.72 -13.87
N HIS A 300 -6.65 -13.45 -12.57
CA HIS A 300 -7.72 -13.70 -11.61
C HIS A 300 -7.94 -12.50 -10.71
N LEU A 301 -9.20 -12.20 -10.40
CA LEU A 301 -9.59 -11.15 -9.49
C LEU A 301 -10.56 -11.71 -8.45
N GLU A 302 -10.24 -11.56 -7.17
CA GLU A 302 -11.11 -11.95 -6.07
C GLU A 302 -11.39 -10.76 -5.16
N CYS A 303 -12.66 -10.44 -4.98
CA CYS A 303 -13.12 -9.39 -4.07
C CYS A 303 -14.11 -9.99 -3.07
N LYS A 304 -13.66 -10.21 -1.82
CA LYS A 304 -14.54 -10.69 -0.74
C LYS A 304 -14.73 -9.62 0.32
N GLY A 305 -15.97 -9.42 0.74
CA GLY A 305 -16.34 -8.39 1.71
C GLY A 305 -17.33 -8.83 2.75
N LEU A 306 -17.08 -8.47 4.01
CA LEU A 306 -18.02 -8.67 5.12
C LEU A 306 -18.60 -7.33 5.58
N ILE A 307 -19.91 -7.31 5.81
CA ILE A 307 -20.64 -6.19 6.40
C ILE A 307 -21.08 -6.61 7.80
N LEU A 308 -20.48 -6.02 8.84
CA LEU A 308 -20.76 -6.38 10.22
C LEU A 308 -21.84 -5.50 10.86
N LYS A 309 -21.91 -4.23 10.50
CA LYS A 309 -22.88 -3.24 10.99
C LYS A 309 -23.52 -2.49 9.80
N ASP A 310 -23.89 -1.25 10.01
CA ASP A 310 -24.53 -0.39 9.00
C ASP A 310 -23.48 0.26 8.07
N GLY A 311 -22.67 -0.55 7.40
CA GLY A 311 -21.68 -0.10 6.42
C GLY A 311 -22.15 -0.30 4.98
N LEU A 312 -21.47 0.36 4.04
CA LEU A 312 -21.67 0.20 2.60
C LEU A 312 -20.43 -0.46 1.97
N MET A 313 -20.66 -1.48 1.18
CA MET A 313 -19.59 -2.07 0.34
C MET A 313 -20.06 -2.18 -1.10
N HIS A 314 -19.24 -1.68 -2.01
CA HIS A 314 -19.45 -1.75 -3.44
C HIS A 314 -18.24 -2.40 -4.11
N ALA A 315 -18.38 -3.60 -4.64
CA ALA A 315 -17.34 -4.29 -5.41
C ALA A 315 -17.50 -3.97 -6.90
N ILE A 316 -16.41 -3.53 -7.55
CA ILE A 316 -16.38 -3.15 -8.98
C ILE A 316 -15.27 -3.96 -9.67
N PRO A 317 -15.51 -5.22 -10.04
CA PRO A 317 -14.61 -6.00 -10.84
C PRO A 317 -14.75 -5.65 -12.33
N GLU A 318 -13.67 -5.36 -13.03
CA GLU A 318 -13.61 -5.11 -14.46
C GLU A 318 -12.64 -6.09 -15.14
N LEU A 319 -13.12 -6.79 -16.17
CA LEU A 319 -12.30 -7.66 -17.00
C LEU A 319 -12.41 -7.20 -18.45
N ARG A 320 -11.30 -6.80 -19.06
CA ARG A 320 -11.26 -6.29 -20.42
C ARG A 320 -10.33 -7.12 -21.29
N ALA A 321 -10.88 -7.91 -22.19
CA ALA A 321 -10.17 -8.73 -23.17
C ALA A 321 -10.23 -8.07 -24.55
N TYR A 322 -9.07 -7.77 -25.11
CA TYR A 322 -8.97 -7.11 -26.43
C TYR A 322 -8.70 -8.08 -27.57
N VAL A 323 -8.30 -9.31 -27.27
CA VAL A 323 -7.95 -10.34 -28.25
C VAL A 323 -8.44 -11.72 -27.79
N PRO A 324 -8.63 -12.67 -28.73
CA PRO A 324 -8.89 -14.07 -28.35
C PRO A 324 -7.71 -14.72 -27.60
N GLY A 325 -7.98 -15.81 -26.86
CA GLY A 325 -6.94 -16.55 -26.13
C GLY A 325 -6.48 -15.89 -24.84
N VAL A 326 -7.32 -15.05 -24.26
CA VAL A 326 -7.18 -14.44 -22.93
C VAL A 326 -7.94 -15.27 -21.91
N GLU A 327 -7.27 -15.73 -20.85
CA GLU A 327 -7.89 -16.45 -19.73
C GLU A 327 -8.02 -15.50 -18.53
N MET A 328 -9.21 -15.02 -18.26
CA MET A 328 -9.49 -14.14 -17.12
C MET A 328 -10.73 -14.59 -16.38
N SER A 329 -10.70 -14.53 -15.05
CA SER A 329 -11.84 -14.85 -14.19
C SER A 329 -11.97 -13.85 -13.05
N HIS A 330 -13.17 -13.71 -12.51
CA HIS A 330 -13.39 -12.99 -11.26
C HIS A 330 -14.30 -13.78 -10.31
N GLU A 331 -14.08 -13.57 -9.01
CA GLU A 331 -14.96 -14.00 -7.93
C GLU A 331 -15.26 -12.80 -7.03
N ALA A 332 -16.52 -12.51 -6.82
CA ALA A 332 -16.94 -11.44 -5.91
C ALA A 332 -18.02 -11.96 -4.95
N ALA A 333 -17.82 -11.75 -3.66
CA ALA A 333 -18.78 -12.07 -2.62
C ALA A 333 -18.82 -10.95 -1.58
N VAL A 334 -19.97 -10.33 -1.41
CA VAL A 334 -20.21 -9.30 -0.40
C VAL A 334 -21.46 -9.65 0.38
N GLY A 335 -21.36 -9.72 1.70
CA GLY A 335 -22.50 -10.07 2.53
C GLY A 335 -22.22 -9.94 4.03
N LYS A 336 -23.22 -10.34 4.81
CA LYS A 336 -23.09 -10.53 6.26
C LYS A 336 -22.57 -11.95 6.53
N ILE A 337 -22.08 -12.17 7.74
CA ILE A 337 -21.74 -13.52 8.21
C ILE A 337 -23.03 -14.36 8.21
N ASP A 338 -22.95 -15.59 7.68
CA ASP A 338 -24.09 -16.51 7.73
C ASP A 338 -24.38 -16.91 9.19
N GLN A 339 -25.58 -16.67 9.64
CA GLN A 339 -26.01 -17.01 11.01
C GLN A 339 -25.78 -18.48 11.33
N ARG A 340 -25.88 -19.37 10.34
CA ARG A 340 -25.62 -20.81 10.52
C ARG A 340 -24.16 -21.11 10.85
N GLU A 341 -23.21 -20.32 10.35
CA GLU A 341 -21.79 -20.49 10.70
C GLU A 341 -21.55 -20.10 12.16
N ILE A 342 -22.20 -19.02 12.63
CA ILE A 342 -22.14 -18.59 14.02
C ILE A 342 -22.77 -19.67 14.92
N GLU A 343 -23.98 -20.13 14.62
CA GLU A 343 -24.69 -21.17 15.38
C GLU A 343 -23.91 -22.50 15.41
N TYR A 344 -23.24 -22.86 14.33
CA TYR A 344 -22.38 -24.04 14.28
C TYR A 344 -21.21 -23.98 15.27
N LEU A 345 -20.56 -22.82 15.38
CA LEU A 345 -19.48 -22.60 16.36
C LEU A 345 -20.02 -22.56 17.80
N MET A 346 -21.17 -21.91 18.00
CA MET A 346 -21.84 -21.87 19.31
C MET A 346 -22.27 -23.26 19.78
N ALA A 347 -22.75 -24.13 18.89
CA ALA A 347 -23.08 -25.52 19.21
C ALA A 347 -21.86 -26.35 19.67
N ARG A 348 -20.63 -25.86 19.41
CA ARG A 348 -19.37 -26.44 19.87
C ARG A 348 -18.84 -25.82 21.17
N GLY A 349 -19.62 -24.95 21.80
CA GLY A 349 -19.28 -24.33 23.09
C GLY A 349 -18.50 -23.02 22.98
N ILE A 350 -18.41 -22.43 21.79
CA ILE A 350 -17.83 -21.10 21.57
C ILE A 350 -18.94 -20.08 21.79
N ASP A 351 -18.70 -19.01 22.53
CA ASP A 351 -19.69 -17.93 22.65
C ASP A 351 -19.84 -17.15 21.31
N GLU A 352 -20.96 -16.40 21.18
CA GLU A 352 -21.32 -15.74 19.93
C GLU A 352 -20.23 -14.74 19.49
N ASP A 353 -19.71 -13.94 20.41
CA ASP A 353 -18.67 -12.93 20.11
C ASP A 353 -17.37 -13.59 19.65
N GLU A 354 -16.97 -14.69 20.30
CA GLU A 354 -15.78 -15.45 19.93
C GLU A 354 -15.97 -16.19 18.58
N ALA A 355 -17.19 -16.66 18.31
CA ALA A 355 -17.56 -17.28 17.03
C ALA A 355 -17.42 -16.26 15.88
N ILE A 356 -18.00 -15.08 16.02
CA ILE A 356 -17.88 -13.97 15.05
C ILE A 356 -16.39 -13.59 14.89
N SER A 357 -15.67 -13.42 15.99
CA SER A 357 -14.24 -13.09 15.98
C SER A 357 -13.41 -14.14 15.21
N THR A 358 -13.73 -15.41 15.37
CA THR A 358 -13.03 -16.52 14.70
C THR A 358 -13.29 -16.50 13.18
N ILE A 359 -14.53 -16.25 12.76
CA ILE A 359 -14.90 -16.14 11.34
C ILE A 359 -14.18 -14.93 10.71
N VAL A 360 -14.20 -13.78 11.37
CA VAL A 360 -13.57 -12.55 10.91
C VAL A 360 -12.05 -12.72 10.76
N ARG A 361 -11.38 -13.36 11.74
CA ARG A 361 -9.95 -13.70 11.64
C ARG A 361 -9.64 -14.59 10.45
N GLY A 362 -10.42 -15.64 10.28
CA GLY A 362 -10.28 -16.54 9.13
C GLY A 362 -10.47 -15.82 7.79
N PHE A 363 -11.43 -14.90 7.73
CA PHE A 363 -11.71 -14.11 6.54
C PHE A 363 -10.58 -13.13 6.18
N LEU A 364 -9.98 -12.46 7.17
CA LEU A 364 -8.87 -11.51 6.95
C LEU A 364 -7.51 -12.21 6.77
N ASN A 365 -7.43 -13.52 7.03
CA ASN A 365 -6.18 -14.25 6.88
C ASN A 365 -5.86 -14.45 5.39
N VAL A 366 -5.13 -13.51 4.83
CA VAL A 366 -4.48 -13.61 3.52
C VAL A 366 -3.04 -13.99 3.77
N ASP A 367 -2.54 -14.98 3.02
CA ASP A 367 -1.13 -15.33 3.11
C ASP A 367 -0.30 -14.21 2.46
N ILE A 368 0.20 -13.30 3.32
CA ILE A 368 0.98 -12.14 2.90
C ILE A 368 2.46 -12.54 2.86
N GLU A 369 2.95 -12.82 1.65
CA GLU A 369 4.35 -13.16 1.44
C GLU A 369 5.28 -12.02 1.90
N GLY A 370 6.33 -12.36 2.65
CA GLY A 370 7.38 -11.42 3.03
C GLY A 370 7.14 -10.65 4.33
N LEU A 371 6.06 -10.91 5.08
CA LEU A 371 5.89 -10.29 6.40
C LEU A 371 6.84 -10.90 7.43
N PRO A 372 7.68 -10.10 8.11
CA PRO A 372 8.45 -10.57 9.25
C PRO A 372 7.53 -11.18 10.33
N PRO A 373 7.97 -12.25 11.04
CA PRO A 373 7.14 -12.93 12.05
C PRO A 373 6.59 -11.98 13.14
N GLY A 374 7.40 -11.01 13.58
CA GLY A 374 6.97 -10.01 14.56
C GLY A 374 5.84 -9.12 14.05
N LEU A 375 5.87 -8.74 12.77
CA LEU A 375 4.83 -7.94 12.15
C LEU A 375 3.56 -8.76 11.91
N LYS A 376 3.69 -10.04 11.52
CA LYS A 376 2.55 -10.94 11.37
C LYS A 376 1.79 -11.08 12.70
N ASN A 377 2.50 -11.37 13.80
CA ASN A 377 1.89 -11.46 15.14
C ASN A 377 1.20 -10.15 15.56
N LYS A 378 1.77 -9.01 15.16
CA LYS A 378 1.19 -7.70 15.46
C LYS A 378 -0.07 -7.42 14.65
N LEU A 379 -0.07 -7.77 13.38
CA LEU A 379 -1.28 -7.68 12.53
C LEU A 379 -2.40 -8.57 13.07
N ASP A 380 -2.09 -9.79 13.49
CA ASP A 380 -3.05 -10.70 14.13
C ASP A 380 -3.63 -10.08 15.41
N LYS A 381 -2.80 -9.39 16.20
CA LYS A 381 -3.26 -8.64 17.37
C LYS A 381 -4.14 -7.45 17.00
N ILE A 382 -3.74 -6.64 16.03
CA ILE A 382 -4.54 -5.50 15.53
C ILE A 382 -5.89 -6.02 14.98
N ILE A 383 -5.89 -7.09 14.22
CA ILE A 383 -7.11 -7.73 13.74
C ILE A 383 -8.01 -8.11 14.91
N SER A 384 -7.46 -8.72 15.98
CA SER A 384 -8.24 -9.11 17.16
C SER A 384 -8.74 -7.91 18.00
N GLU A 385 -7.99 -6.80 18.06
CA GLU A 385 -8.42 -5.56 18.72
C GLU A 385 -9.51 -4.84 17.92
N THR A 386 -9.31 -4.70 16.61
CA THR A 386 -10.29 -4.08 15.71
C THR A 386 -11.64 -4.79 15.75
N GLN A 387 -11.65 -6.10 15.97
CA GLN A 387 -12.87 -6.89 16.14
C GLN A 387 -13.66 -6.48 17.39
N LYS A 388 -12.99 -6.23 18.52
CA LYS A 388 -13.66 -5.78 19.76
C LYS A 388 -14.33 -4.42 19.61
N ASP A 389 -13.74 -3.55 18.79
CA ASP A 389 -14.31 -2.23 18.49
C ASP A 389 -15.46 -2.32 17.46
N MET A 390 -15.53 -3.41 16.70
CA MET A 390 -16.54 -3.65 15.67
C MET A 390 -17.79 -4.37 16.19
N MET A 391 -17.73 -5.05 17.33
CA MET A 391 -18.85 -5.67 18.03
C MET A 391 -19.50 -4.68 18.99
#